data_ee65bd77282cf5707f1227b588c4c2af
#
_entry.id   ee65bd77282cf5707f1227b588c4c2af
#
_cell.length_a   1.000
_cell.length_b   1.000
_cell.length_c   1.000
_cell.angle_alpha   90.00
_cell.angle_beta   90.00
_cell.angle_gamma   90.00
#
_symmetry.space_group_name_H-M   'P 1'
#
loop_
_entity.id
_entity.type
_entity.pdbx_description
1 polymer ?
#
loop_
_entity_poly.entity_id
_entity_poly.type
_entity_poly.pdbx_seq_one_letter_code
_entity_poly.pdbx_strand_id
1 'polypeptide(L)'
;MKKEDGFTFIETLVAVALIVILSAAGISGWQSWQAQQRLWQTALQVRHFLERLREEANWHNQSQVVYSVREGEQWCLLNAPAARCSAQQALMMRPAWPDVALADVTPSLGFYGLRNTAWPGHIRLRSSAGEWRVVVSAWGRIRMCQPGGGSAC
;
A
#
# COMPACT_ATOMS: atom_id res chain seq x y z
N MET A 1 -5.66 23.41 -59.22
CA MET A 1 -5.25 22.01 -59.09
C MET A 1 -4.69 21.80 -57.70
N LYS A 2 -5.41 21.09 -56.81
CA LYS A 2 -4.86 20.69 -55.52
C LYS A 2 -3.86 19.58 -55.77
N LYS A 3 -2.58 19.81 -55.37
CA LYS A 3 -1.59 18.75 -55.29
C LYS A 3 -2.03 17.82 -54.14
N GLU A 4 -2.41 16.63 -54.47
CA GLU A 4 -2.58 15.52 -53.52
C GLU A 4 -1.16 14.96 -53.28
N ASP A 5 -0.47 15.48 -52.28
CA ASP A 5 0.80 14.93 -51.84
C ASP A 5 0.51 13.60 -51.10
N GLY A 6 0.63 12.48 -51.82
CA GLY A 6 0.50 11.14 -51.25
C GLY A 6 1.68 10.85 -50.34
N PHE A 7 1.40 10.25 -49.15
CA PHE A 7 2.44 9.76 -48.24
C PHE A 7 3.37 8.79 -48.93
N THR A 8 4.67 8.99 -48.80
CA THR A 8 5.66 8.06 -49.31
C THR A 8 5.76 6.81 -48.48
N PHE A 9 6.05 5.66 -49.09
CA PHE A 9 6.22 4.39 -48.38
C PHE A 9 7.27 4.47 -47.25
N ILE A 10 8.32 5.23 -47.42
CA ILE A 10 9.37 5.47 -46.43
C ILE A 10 8.82 6.24 -45.23
N GLU A 11 7.93 7.19 -45.41
CA GLU A 11 7.33 8.02 -44.38
C GLU A 11 6.40 7.16 -43.48
N THR A 12 5.64 6.24 -44.05
CA THR A 12 4.82 5.29 -43.29
C THR A 12 5.69 4.31 -42.50
N LEU A 13 6.83 3.84 -43.05
CA LEU A 13 7.76 2.98 -42.32
C LEU A 13 8.38 3.69 -41.11
N VAL A 14 8.82 4.95 -41.30
CA VAL A 14 9.39 5.76 -40.22
C VAL A 14 8.33 6.01 -39.13
N ALA A 15 7.11 6.35 -39.50
CA ALA A 15 6.02 6.59 -38.55
C ALA A 15 5.72 5.31 -37.71
N VAL A 16 5.64 4.16 -38.36
CA VAL A 16 5.40 2.88 -37.64
C VAL A 16 6.58 2.55 -36.71
N ALA A 17 7.82 2.74 -37.15
CA ALA A 17 9.00 2.51 -36.32
C ALA A 17 9.00 3.40 -35.06
N LEU A 18 8.66 4.68 -35.22
CA LEU A 18 8.55 5.61 -34.09
C LEU A 18 7.45 5.20 -33.11
N ILE A 19 6.26 4.77 -33.59
CA ILE A 19 5.17 4.30 -32.77
C ILE A 19 5.62 3.09 -31.93
N VAL A 20 6.31 2.13 -32.55
CA VAL A 20 6.80 0.93 -31.85
C VAL A 20 7.79 1.28 -30.74
N ILE A 21 8.76 2.17 -31.02
CA ILE A 21 9.75 2.61 -30.02
C ILE A 21 9.08 3.34 -28.85
N LEU A 22 8.18 4.28 -29.13
CA LEU A 22 7.47 5.05 -28.11
C LEU A 22 6.54 4.17 -27.27
N SER A 23 5.88 3.19 -27.89
CA SER A 23 5.01 2.25 -27.19
C SER A 23 5.80 1.37 -26.22
N ALA A 24 6.96 0.86 -26.63
CA ALA A 24 7.80 0.03 -25.77
C ALA A 24 8.31 0.79 -24.54
N ALA A 25 8.73 2.04 -24.69
CA ALA A 25 9.14 2.91 -23.59
C ALA A 25 7.98 3.27 -22.66
N GLY A 26 6.79 3.49 -23.21
CA GLY A 26 5.58 3.84 -22.44
C GLY A 26 5.10 2.72 -21.52
N ILE A 27 5.17 1.46 -21.94
CA ILE A 27 4.68 0.31 -21.17
C ILE A 27 5.51 0.12 -19.89
N SER A 28 6.84 0.22 -19.96
CA SER A 28 7.69 0.04 -18.78
C SER A 28 7.49 1.14 -17.74
N GLY A 29 7.34 2.39 -18.17
CA GLY A 29 7.04 3.52 -17.29
C GLY A 29 5.68 3.39 -16.61
N TRP A 30 4.67 2.93 -17.33
CA TRP A 30 3.33 2.69 -16.81
C TRP A 30 3.30 1.62 -15.71
N GLN A 31 3.99 0.49 -15.91
CA GLN A 31 4.07 -0.58 -14.93
C GLN A 31 4.73 -0.14 -13.63
N SER A 32 5.83 0.60 -13.71
CA SER A 32 6.51 1.15 -12.55
C SER A 32 5.63 2.12 -11.77
N TRP A 33 4.96 3.04 -12.46
CA TRP A 33 4.01 3.97 -11.86
C TRP A 33 2.85 3.24 -11.16
N GLN A 34 2.28 2.22 -11.83
CA GLN A 34 1.18 1.44 -11.28
C GLN A 34 1.59 0.68 -10.01
N ALA A 35 2.80 0.11 -9.97
CA ALA A 35 3.31 -0.57 -8.79
C ALA A 35 3.48 0.40 -7.60
N GLN A 36 3.94 1.63 -7.84
CA GLN A 36 4.01 2.68 -6.82
C GLN A 36 2.63 3.04 -6.28
N GLN A 37 1.64 3.20 -7.15
CA GLN A 37 0.27 3.52 -6.77
C GLN A 37 -0.36 2.41 -5.90
N ARG A 38 -0.18 1.14 -6.26
CA ARG A 38 -0.67 0.00 -5.49
C ARG A 38 -0.06 -0.05 -4.08
N LEU A 39 1.25 0.15 -4.00
CA LEU A 39 1.96 0.16 -2.73
C LEU A 39 1.48 1.31 -1.83
N TRP A 40 1.34 2.52 -2.37
CA TRP A 40 0.83 3.67 -1.64
C TRP A 40 -0.62 3.49 -1.18
N GLN A 41 -1.50 2.97 -2.05
CA GLN A 41 -2.89 2.68 -1.70
C GLN A 41 -2.99 1.62 -0.59
N THR A 42 -2.15 0.59 -0.62
CA THR A 42 -2.10 -0.41 0.46
C THR A 42 -1.64 0.22 1.77
N ALA A 43 -0.66 1.10 1.75
CA ALA A 43 -0.23 1.85 2.94
C ALA A 43 -1.35 2.74 3.50
N LEU A 44 -2.15 3.37 2.64
CA LEU A 44 -3.36 4.12 3.05
C LEU A 44 -4.41 3.19 3.69
N GLN A 45 -4.64 2.00 3.13
CA GLN A 45 -5.57 1.02 3.72
C GLN A 45 -5.12 0.60 5.11
N VAL A 46 -3.81 0.35 5.31
CA VAL A 46 -3.24 0.05 6.63
C VAL A 46 -3.44 1.22 7.59
N ARG A 47 -3.18 2.44 7.16
CA ARG A 47 -3.41 3.64 7.96
C ARG A 47 -4.88 3.75 8.39
N HIS A 48 -5.82 3.62 7.48
CA HIS A 48 -7.26 3.66 7.80
C HIS A 48 -7.69 2.54 8.73
N PHE A 49 -7.12 1.34 8.58
CA PHE A 49 -7.36 0.25 9.50
C PHE A 49 -6.89 0.60 10.92
N LEU A 50 -5.70 1.18 11.07
CA LEU A 50 -5.18 1.62 12.37
C LEU A 50 -6.00 2.78 12.97
N GLU A 51 -6.47 3.72 12.15
CA GLU A 51 -7.37 4.80 12.58
C GLU A 51 -8.69 4.23 13.14
N ARG A 52 -9.28 3.27 12.45
CA ARG A 52 -10.49 2.56 12.93
C ARG A 52 -10.23 1.79 14.22
N LEU A 53 -9.10 1.12 14.37
CA LEU A 53 -8.73 0.44 15.62
C LEU A 53 -8.59 1.42 16.78
N ARG A 54 -7.99 2.58 16.54
CA ARG A 54 -7.88 3.64 17.55
C ARG A 54 -9.25 4.15 17.97
N GLU A 55 -10.13 4.39 17.02
CA GLU A 55 -11.50 4.81 17.29
C GLU A 55 -12.26 3.75 18.10
N GLU A 56 -12.17 2.49 17.71
CA GLU A 56 -12.79 1.38 18.42
C GLU A 56 -12.27 1.24 19.84
N ALA A 57 -10.96 1.38 20.06
CA ALA A 57 -10.34 1.38 21.37
C ALA A 57 -10.88 2.50 22.26
N ASN A 58 -11.04 3.70 21.69
CA ASN A 58 -11.55 4.88 22.42
C ASN A 58 -13.04 4.76 22.74
N TRP A 59 -13.87 4.32 21.78
CA TRP A 59 -15.32 4.21 21.96
C TRP A 59 -15.70 3.17 23.00
N HIS A 60 -15.06 2.00 23.00
CA HIS A 60 -15.36 0.90 23.88
C HIS A 60 -14.46 0.85 25.12
N ASN A 61 -13.50 1.77 25.23
CA ASN A 61 -12.49 1.78 26.30
C ASN A 61 -11.80 0.41 26.47
N GLN A 62 -11.48 -0.21 25.35
CA GLN A 62 -10.85 -1.54 25.29
C GLN A 62 -9.55 -1.46 24.52
N SER A 63 -8.57 -2.26 24.92
CA SER A 63 -7.33 -2.38 24.19
C SER A 63 -7.54 -3.11 22.86
N GLN A 64 -7.05 -2.52 21.77
CA GLN A 64 -7.11 -3.09 20.43
C GLN A 64 -5.68 -3.33 19.93
N VAL A 65 -5.29 -4.59 19.82
CA VAL A 65 -3.94 -4.99 19.37
C VAL A 65 -3.99 -5.46 17.93
N VAL A 66 -2.97 -5.12 17.18
CA VAL A 66 -2.83 -5.53 15.77
C VAL A 66 -2.21 -6.92 15.69
N TYR A 67 -2.91 -7.81 15.05
CA TYR A 67 -2.41 -9.15 14.70
C TYR A 67 -2.23 -9.25 13.18
N SER A 68 -1.20 -9.93 12.74
CA SER A 68 -0.96 -10.21 11.34
C SER A 68 -1.01 -11.71 11.08
N VAL A 69 -1.72 -12.11 10.05
CA VAL A 69 -1.78 -13.49 9.56
C VAL A 69 -1.29 -13.52 8.13
N ARG A 70 -0.49 -14.53 7.80
CA ARG A 70 0.01 -14.77 6.44
C ARG A 70 -0.49 -16.13 5.96
N GLU A 71 -1.09 -16.16 4.78
CA GLU A 71 -1.56 -17.36 4.09
C GLU A 71 -0.93 -17.41 2.70
N GLY A 72 0.26 -18.03 2.60
CA GLY A 72 1.03 -18.02 1.36
C GLY A 72 1.50 -16.60 0.99
N GLU A 73 1.08 -16.13 -0.18
CA GLU A 73 1.38 -14.77 -0.66
C GLU A 73 0.39 -13.72 -0.13
N GLN A 74 -0.74 -14.15 0.43
CA GLN A 74 -1.73 -13.25 1.00
C GLN A 74 -1.46 -12.99 2.49
N TRP A 75 -1.86 -11.82 2.95
CA TRP A 75 -1.78 -11.44 4.35
C TRP A 75 -2.98 -10.60 4.76
N CYS A 76 -3.23 -10.54 6.04
CA CYS A 76 -4.23 -9.65 6.61
C CYS A 76 -3.82 -9.13 7.98
N LEU A 77 -4.42 -8.00 8.37
CA LEU A 77 -4.34 -7.43 9.70
C LEU A 77 -5.68 -7.57 10.38
N LEU A 78 -5.66 -7.90 11.66
CA LEU A 78 -6.83 -8.21 12.49
C LEU A 78 -6.69 -7.53 13.85
N ASN A 79 -7.82 -7.31 14.54
CA ASN A 79 -7.83 -6.83 15.92
C ASN A 79 -7.96 -7.98 16.95
N ALA A 80 -7.99 -9.22 16.51
CA ALA A 80 -8.06 -10.41 17.36
C ALA A 80 -7.11 -11.49 16.84
N PRO A 81 -6.59 -12.36 17.73
CA PRO A 81 -5.77 -13.49 17.30
C PRO A 81 -6.61 -14.45 16.46
N ALA A 82 -6.13 -14.77 15.25
CA ALA A 82 -6.77 -15.70 14.36
C ALA A 82 -5.73 -16.54 13.61
N ALA A 83 -6.10 -17.77 13.29
CA ALA A 83 -5.25 -18.66 12.50
C ALA A 83 -5.36 -18.40 10.99
N ARG A 84 -6.41 -17.74 10.53
CA ARG A 84 -6.73 -17.48 9.12
C ARG A 84 -7.32 -16.10 8.90
N CYS A 85 -7.19 -15.60 7.69
CA CYS A 85 -7.77 -14.32 7.25
C CYS A 85 -9.30 -14.36 7.00
N SER A 86 -10.03 -15.26 7.63
CA SER A 86 -11.49 -15.44 7.45
C SER A 86 -12.31 -15.20 8.71
N ALA A 87 -11.75 -14.55 9.73
CA ALA A 87 -12.44 -14.29 10.98
C ALA A 87 -13.65 -13.35 10.77
N GLN A 88 -14.86 -13.86 10.93
CA GLN A 88 -16.12 -13.16 10.63
C GLN A 88 -16.47 -12.04 11.63
N GLN A 89 -15.83 -11.96 12.78
CA GLN A 89 -16.19 -11.05 13.88
C GLN A 89 -15.14 -10.01 14.25
N ALA A 90 -13.96 -10.06 13.68
CA ALA A 90 -12.88 -9.12 13.96
C ALA A 90 -12.84 -8.01 12.92
N LEU A 91 -12.42 -6.81 13.33
CA LEU A 91 -12.00 -5.79 12.38
C LEU A 91 -10.82 -6.34 11.57
N MET A 92 -11.02 -6.47 10.29
CA MET A 92 -10.04 -7.07 9.38
C MET A 92 -9.73 -6.15 8.22
N MET A 93 -8.46 -6.08 7.86
CA MET A 93 -7.98 -5.45 6.64
C MET A 93 -7.23 -6.48 5.80
N ARG A 94 -7.60 -6.59 4.55
CA ARG A 94 -6.91 -7.40 3.55
C ARG A 94 -6.43 -6.48 2.42
N PRO A 95 -5.18 -6.60 1.96
CA PRO A 95 -4.71 -5.76 0.86
C PRO A 95 -5.49 -6.06 -0.42
N ALA A 96 -5.80 -5.01 -1.17
CA ALA A 96 -6.46 -5.15 -2.47
C ALA A 96 -5.51 -5.73 -3.53
N TRP A 97 -4.20 -5.65 -3.31
CA TRP A 97 -3.16 -6.00 -4.26
C TRP A 97 -2.23 -7.07 -3.70
N PRO A 98 -2.14 -8.26 -4.33
CA PRO A 98 -1.29 -9.35 -3.86
C PRO A 98 0.21 -9.11 -4.04
N ASP A 99 0.60 -8.19 -4.93
CA ASP A 99 1.98 -7.81 -5.20
C ASP A 99 2.62 -6.92 -4.10
N VAL A 100 1.83 -6.50 -3.12
CA VAL A 100 2.32 -5.77 -1.95
C VAL A 100 2.45 -6.72 -0.77
N ALA A 101 3.68 -6.99 -0.37
CA ALA A 101 4.00 -7.87 0.74
C ALA A 101 4.05 -7.13 2.08
N LEU A 102 3.60 -7.80 3.14
CA LEU A 102 3.83 -7.37 4.51
C LEU A 102 5.24 -7.77 4.92
N ALA A 103 6.16 -6.81 5.03
CA ALA A 103 7.55 -7.08 5.37
C ALA A 103 7.73 -7.31 6.86
N ASP A 104 7.15 -6.43 7.69
CA ASP A 104 7.31 -6.47 9.15
C ASP A 104 6.15 -5.79 9.87
N VAL A 105 5.83 -6.27 11.07
CA VAL A 105 4.87 -5.67 12.00
C VAL A 105 5.48 -5.72 13.39
N THR A 106 5.56 -4.58 14.07
CA THR A 106 6.04 -4.54 15.44
C THR A 106 5.12 -5.35 16.36
N PRO A 107 5.64 -6.32 17.13
CA PRO A 107 4.85 -7.09 18.07
C PRO A 107 4.12 -6.19 19.08
N SER A 108 2.90 -6.57 19.43
CA SER A 108 2.05 -5.85 20.39
C SER A 108 1.66 -4.41 19.99
N LEU A 109 1.88 -4.01 18.75
CA LEU A 109 1.36 -2.74 18.24
C LEU A 109 -0.15 -2.67 18.51
N GLY A 110 -0.61 -1.59 19.14
CA GLY A 110 -2.03 -1.46 19.50
C GLY A 110 -2.37 -0.15 20.18
N PHE A 111 -3.65 0.03 20.44
CA PHE A 111 -4.22 1.23 21.07
C PHE A 111 -4.91 0.88 22.40
N TYR A 112 -4.79 1.74 23.40
CA TYR A 112 -5.26 1.50 24.76
C TYR A 112 -6.29 2.54 25.21
N GLY A 113 -7.55 2.27 24.97
CA GLY A 113 -8.69 2.98 25.57
C GLY A 113 -8.72 4.50 25.41
N LEU A 114 -9.40 5.17 26.36
CA LEU A 114 -9.77 6.59 26.29
C LEU A 114 -8.62 7.61 26.26
N ARG A 115 -7.41 7.21 26.57
CA ARG A 115 -6.26 8.13 26.67
C ARG A 115 -5.55 8.38 25.36
N ASN A 116 -6.05 7.87 24.24
CA ASN A 116 -5.37 7.88 22.94
C ASN A 116 -3.92 7.37 22.99
N THR A 117 -3.58 6.57 24.01
CA THR A 117 -2.26 5.97 24.14
C THR A 117 -2.14 4.74 23.26
N ALA A 118 -0.95 4.52 22.73
CA ALA A 118 -0.65 3.36 21.92
C ALA A 118 0.66 2.70 22.36
N TRP A 119 0.78 1.41 22.15
CA TRP A 119 2.08 0.77 22.11
C TRP A 119 2.73 1.11 20.77
N PRO A 120 3.83 1.88 20.78
CA PRO A 120 4.39 2.41 19.55
C PRO A 120 5.00 1.30 18.70
N GLY A 121 4.95 1.49 17.39
CA GLY A 121 5.51 0.53 16.46
C GLY A 121 5.31 0.95 15.02
N HIS A 122 5.61 0.04 14.12
CA HIS A 122 5.48 0.26 12.70
C HIS A 122 5.00 -0.99 11.96
N ILE A 123 4.42 -0.76 10.80
CA ILE A 123 4.07 -1.77 9.82
C ILE A 123 4.82 -1.42 8.54
N ARG A 124 5.63 -2.35 8.02
CA ARG A 124 6.38 -2.18 6.78
C ARG A 124 5.74 -2.96 5.65
N LEU A 125 5.54 -2.27 4.55
CA LEU A 125 5.02 -2.81 3.30
C LEU A 125 6.09 -2.70 2.23
N ARG A 126 6.24 -3.74 1.43
CA ARG A 126 7.22 -3.81 0.34
C ARG A 126 6.59 -4.31 -0.95
N SER A 127 7.01 -3.72 -2.05
CA SER A 127 6.71 -4.21 -3.40
C SER A 127 7.92 -4.00 -4.32
N SER A 128 7.78 -4.33 -5.59
CA SER A 128 8.80 -4.02 -6.62
C SER A 128 9.09 -2.52 -6.75
N ALA A 129 8.15 -1.67 -6.33
CA ALA A 129 8.29 -0.20 -6.39
C ALA A 129 9.01 0.42 -5.18
N GLY A 130 9.31 -0.37 -4.13
CA GLY A 130 10.00 0.09 -2.94
C GLY A 130 9.31 -0.32 -1.65
N GLU A 131 9.45 0.52 -0.63
CA GLU A 131 8.95 0.27 0.73
C GLU A 131 8.17 1.48 1.25
N TRP A 132 7.05 1.23 1.91
CA TRP A 132 6.34 2.19 2.74
C TRP A 132 6.26 1.71 4.17
N ARG A 133 6.29 2.66 5.09
CA ARG A 133 6.20 2.40 6.53
C ARG A 133 5.08 3.22 7.14
N VAL A 134 4.19 2.55 7.87
CA VAL A 134 3.16 3.18 8.69
C VAL A 134 3.62 3.11 10.13
N VAL A 135 3.83 4.26 10.77
CA VAL A 135 4.39 4.38 12.12
C VAL A 135 3.34 4.89 13.07
N VAL A 136 3.23 4.26 14.22
CA VAL A 136 2.36 4.69 15.33
C VAL A 136 3.22 5.13 16.50
N SER A 137 3.03 6.37 16.97
CA SER A 137 3.70 6.88 18.15
C SER A 137 2.97 6.47 19.43
N ALA A 138 3.65 6.61 20.60
CA ALA A 138 3.05 6.34 21.91
C ALA A 138 1.80 7.18 22.22
N TRP A 139 1.64 8.31 21.55
CA TRP A 139 0.45 9.18 21.64
C TRP A 139 -0.66 8.81 20.65
N GLY A 140 -0.60 7.62 20.04
CA GLY A 140 -1.58 7.17 19.07
C GLY A 140 -1.56 7.91 17.72
N ARG A 141 -0.52 8.69 17.43
CA ARG A 141 -0.39 9.39 16.15
C ARG A 141 0.10 8.46 15.06
N ILE A 142 -0.65 8.36 13.98
CA ILE A 142 -0.35 7.51 12.85
C ILE A 142 0.25 8.34 11.73
N ARG A 143 1.42 7.94 11.23
CA ARG A 143 2.13 8.58 10.12
C ARG A 143 2.51 7.57 9.06
N MET A 144 2.57 8.01 7.83
CA MET A 144 3.10 7.25 6.71
C MET A 144 4.40 7.89 6.25
N CYS A 145 5.43 7.08 6.01
CA CYS A 145 6.72 7.55 5.53
C CYS A 145 7.37 6.53 4.61
N GLN A 146 8.22 7.02 3.74
CA GLN A 146 8.98 6.21 2.81
C GLN A 146 10.46 6.27 3.19
N PRO A 147 11.12 5.14 3.48
CA PRO A 147 12.55 5.10 3.76
C PRO A 147 13.33 5.67 2.57
N GLY A 148 14.16 6.68 2.82
CA GLY A 148 14.91 7.38 1.76
C GLY A 148 14.15 8.46 1.00
N GLY A 149 12.88 8.71 1.33
CA GLY A 149 12.10 9.82 0.80
C GLY A 149 12.20 11.07 1.67
N GLY A 150 11.70 12.21 1.16
CA GLY A 150 11.75 13.51 1.86
C GLY A 150 10.93 13.61 3.16
N SER A 151 10.12 12.62 3.49
CA SER A 151 9.43 12.49 4.77
C SER A 151 10.14 11.43 5.62
N ALA A 152 11.06 11.89 6.48
CA ALA A 152 11.75 11.00 7.41
C ALA A 152 10.76 10.26 8.34
N CYS A 153 10.97 8.98 8.51
CA CYS A 153 10.32 8.19 9.53
C CYS A 153 10.86 8.51 10.93
#